data_850c25868302619962ebc38b4d7b43bb
#
_entry.id   850c25868302619962ebc38b4d7b43bb
#
_cell.length_a   1.000
_cell.length_b   1.000
_cell.length_c   1.000
_cell.angle_alpha   90.00
_cell.angle_beta   90.00
_cell.angle_gamma   90.00
#
_symmetry.space_group_name_H-M   'P 1'
#
loop_
_entity.id
_entity.type
_entity.pdbx_description
1 polymer ?
#
loop_
_entity_poly.entity_id
_entity_poly.type
_entity_poly.pdbx_seq_one_letter_code
_entity_poly.pdbx_strand_id
1 'polypeptide(L)'
;MDLHYTAEKNSLILISLLKAHGIHNIIASPGATNLRLVASLQHDSYFKIYSSVDERSAAYMACGLAAESGEPVMLSCTGATSSRNYMPALTEAYYRKLPILVVTSSQYSEWIGNLKDQVTNRIQLPADIVKN
;
A
#
# COMPACT_ATOMS: atom_id res chain seq x y z
N MET A 1 11.78 -16.75 17.99
CA MET A 1 11.44 -15.31 17.97
C MET A 1 9.94 -15.23 17.72
N ASP A 2 9.18 -14.81 18.72
CA ASP A 2 7.74 -14.69 18.56
C ASP A 2 7.44 -13.60 17.54
N LEU A 3 6.76 -13.97 16.47
CA LEU A 3 6.30 -13.01 15.46
C LEU A 3 5.19 -12.18 16.07
N HIS A 4 5.48 -10.92 16.36
CA HIS A 4 4.50 -10.00 16.91
C HIS A 4 3.62 -9.42 15.81
N TYR A 5 2.61 -10.18 15.40
CA TYR A 5 1.57 -9.68 14.52
C TYR A 5 0.52 -8.89 15.32
N THR A 6 -0.08 -7.93 14.64
CA THR A 6 -1.30 -7.29 15.15
C THR A 6 -2.42 -8.31 15.28
N ALA A 7 -3.30 -8.11 16.26
CA ALA A 7 -4.54 -8.89 16.38
C ALA A 7 -5.67 -8.42 15.43
N GLU A 8 -5.39 -7.42 14.60
CA GLU A 8 -6.36 -6.85 13.66
C GLU A 8 -6.63 -7.81 12.50
N LYS A 9 -7.87 -8.29 12.42
CA LYS A 9 -8.29 -9.33 11.47
C LYS A 9 -7.97 -8.98 10.01
N ASN A 10 -8.23 -7.74 9.61
CA ASN A 10 -8.01 -7.32 8.22
C ASN A 10 -6.52 -7.35 7.84
N SER A 11 -5.66 -6.91 8.75
CA SER A 11 -4.20 -6.99 8.55
C SER A 11 -3.71 -8.42 8.46
N LEU A 12 -4.22 -9.33 9.30
CA LEU A 12 -3.86 -10.75 9.27
C LEU A 12 -4.30 -11.42 7.96
N ILE A 13 -5.51 -11.12 7.48
CA ILE A 13 -6.02 -11.63 6.20
C ILE A 13 -5.12 -11.13 5.07
N LEU A 14 -4.81 -9.84 5.04
CA LEU A 14 -3.94 -9.25 4.03
C LEU A 14 -2.55 -9.91 4.01
N ILE A 15 -1.92 -10.06 5.17
CA ILE A 15 -0.61 -10.73 5.28
C ILE A 15 -0.66 -12.16 4.71
N SER A 16 -1.71 -12.90 5.05
CA SER A 16 -1.90 -14.26 4.53
C SER A 16 -2.07 -14.28 3.01
N LEU A 17 -2.83 -13.35 2.45
CA LEU A 17 -3.01 -13.21 1.00
C LEU A 17 -1.71 -12.81 0.29
N LEU A 18 -0.95 -11.87 0.86
CA LEU A 18 0.36 -11.49 0.30
C LEU A 18 1.30 -12.70 0.19
N LYS A 19 1.35 -13.52 1.24
CA LYS A 19 2.15 -14.77 1.23
C LYS A 19 1.62 -15.77 0.20
N ALA A 20 0.32 -15.97 0.14
CA ALA A 20 -0.30 -16.91 -0.81
C ALA A 20 -0.07 -16.52 -2.28
N HIS A 21 0.05 -15.22 -2.55
CA HIS A 21 0.31 -14.69 -3.90
C HIS A 21 1.79 -14.38 -4.18
N GLY A 22 2.69 -14.74 -3.29
CA GLY A 22 4.13 -14.55 -3.50
C GLY A 22 4.58 -13.07 -3.47
N ILE A 23 3.79 -12.18 -2.86
CA ILE A 23 4.12 -10.76 -2.78
C ILE A 23 4.95 -10.52 -1.52
N HIS A 24 6.22 -10.27 -1.70
CA HIS A 24 7.16 -10.08 -0.58
C HIS A 24 7.88 -8.73 -0.60
N ASN A 25 7.91 -8.02 -1.73
CA ASN A 25 8.51 -6.70 -1.84
C ASN A 25 7.49 -5.62 -1.44
N ILE A 26 7.78 -4.87 -0.40
CA ILE A 26 6.89 -3.86 0.17
C ILE A 26 7.61 -2.53 0.22
N ILE A 27 6.99 -1.47 -0.30
CA ILE A 27 7.44 -0.10 -0.08
C ILE A 27 6.40 0.61 0.78
N ALA A 28 6.82 1.05 1.96
CA ALA A 28 5.94 1.64 2.94
C ALA A 28 6.27 3.13 3.17
N SER A 29 5.23 3.95 3.10
CA SER A 29 5.23 5.31 3.63
C SER A 29 4.48 5.28 4.96
N PRO A 30 5.19 5.24 6.11
CA PRO A 30 4.58 4.97 7.40
C PRO A 30 3.74 6.13 7.90
N GLY A 31 2.65 5.81 8.59
CA GLY A 31 1.78 6.78 9.24
C GLY A 31 0.86 6.09 10.24
N ALA A 32 0.04 6.88 10.95
CA ALA A 32 -0.74 6.38 12.07
C ALA A 32 -1.72 5.25 11.68
N THR A 33 -2.33 5.33 10.51
CA THR A 33 -3.38 4.36 10.11
C THR A 33 -2.84 3.06 9.54
N ASN A 34 -1.59 3.01 9.04
CA ASN A 34 -0.98 1.78 8.54
C ASN A 34 0.08 1.18 9.48
N LEU A 35 0.29 1.79 10.66
CA LEU A 35 1.32 1.39 11.61
C LEU A 35 1.25 -0.10 11.96
N ARG A 36 0.07 -0.60 12.30
CA ARG A 36 -0.11 -2.00 12.74
C ARG A 36 0.25 -3.00 11.64
N LEU A 37 -0.16 -2.71 10.40
CA LEU A 37 0.19 -3.52 9.23
C LEU A 37 1.69 -3.49 8.99
N VAL A 38 2.28 -2.29 8.87
CA VAL A 38 3.69 -2.13 8.55
C VAL A 38 4.58 -2.75 9.63
N ALA A 39 4.26 -2.55 10.91
CA ALA A 39 5.00 -3.18 12.01
C ALA A 39 4.94 -4.72 11.94
N SER A 40 3.78 -5.29 11.64
CA SER A 40 3.64 -6.74 11.49
C SER A 40 4.49 -7.27 10.32
N LEU A 41 4.48 -6.58 9.18
CA LEU A 41 5.28 -6.94 8.02
C LEU A 41 6.79 -6.85 8.32
N GLN A 42 7.23 -5.84 9.09
CA GLN A 42 8.65 -5.67 9.47
C GLN A 42 9.16 -6.79 10.37
N HIS A 43 8.30 -7.40 11.19
CA HIS A 43 8.67 -8.50 12.08
C HIS A 43 8.66 -9.87 11.38
N ASP A 44 8.23 -9.94 10.13
CA ASP A 44 8.16 -11.18 9.36
C ASP A 44 9.27 -11.23 8.30
N SER A 45 10.20 -12.15 8.45
CA SER A 45 11.34 -12.32 7.54
C SER A 45 10.97 -12.70 6.10
N TYR A 46 9.71 -13.05 5.85
CA TYR A 46 9.19 -13.27 4.51
C TYR A 46 9.19 -11.99 3.67
N PHE A 47 8.99 -10.83 4.30
CA PHE A 47 8.84 -9.56 3.61
C PHE A 47 10.15 -8.76 3.56
N LYS A 48 10.39 -8.12 2.42
CA LYS A 48 11.45 -7.13 2.24
C LYS A 48 10.82 -5.75 2.26
N ILE A 49 11.07 -5.01 3.33
CA ILE A 49 10.46 -3.70 3.55
C ILE A 49 11.43 -2.59 3.21
N TYR A 50 10.99 -1.70 2.33
CA TYR A 50 11.68 -0.45 1.99
C TYR A 50 10.83 0.71 2.50
N SER A 51 11.47 1.69 3.12
CA SER A 51 10.79 2.89 3.63
C SER A 51 11.02 4.07 2.70
N SER A 52 9.96 4.78 2.38
CA SER A 52 10.01 6.07 1.69
C SER A 52 8.96 6.99 2.29
N VAL A 53 9.40 8.09 2.91
CA VAL A 53 8.50 9.03 3.61
C VAL A 53 7.57 9.73 2.61
N ASP A 54 8.09 10.10 1.44
CA ASP A 54 7.30 10.70 0.38
C ASP A 54 6.59 9.63 -0.47
N GLU A 55 5.28 9.66 -0.48
CA GLU A 55 4.45 8.66 -1.16
C GLU A 55 4.63 8.68 -2.68
N ARG A 56 4.84 9.85 -3.26
CA ARG A 56 5.09 9.97 -4.71
C ARG A 56 6.39 9.28 -5.10
N SER A 57 7.45 9.52 -4.34
CA SER A 57 8.73 8.83 -4.52
C SER A 57 8.59 7.33 -4.28
N ALA A 58 7.86 6.91 -3.25
CA ALA A 58 7.59 5.51 -2.96
C ALA A 58 6.96 4.79 -4.16
N ALA A 59 5.98 5.43 -4.80
CA ALA A 59 5.27 4.85 -5.92
C ALA A 59 6.17 4.68 -7.16
N TYR A 60 7.04 5.65 -7.45
CA TYR A 60 8.04 5.51 -8.53
C TYR A 60 9.13 4.49 -8.19
N MET A 61 9.54 4.39 -6.92
CA MET A 61 10.44 3.31 -6.48
C MET A 61 9.81 1.93 -6.72
N ALA A 62 8.51 1.78 -6.44
CA ALA A 62 7.79 0.54 -6.72
C ALA A 62 7.75 0.21 -8.21
N CYS A 63 7.53 1.19 -9.07
CA CYS A 63 7.59 1.01 -10.52
C CYS A 63 8.98 0.53 -10.97
N GLY A 64 10.04 1.15 -10.46
CA GLY A 64 11.41 0.75 -10.75
C GLY A 64 11.72 -0.68 -10.27
N LEU A 65 11.35 -0.99 -9.04
CA LEU A 65 11.57 -2.32 -8.46
C LEU A 65 10.80 -3.40 -9.22
N ALA A 66 9.53 -3.15 -9.55
CA ALA A 66 8.72 -4.11 -10.31
C ALA A 66 9.23 -4.29 -11.75
N ALA A 67 9.69 -3.21 -12.39
CA ALA A 67 10.26 -3.27 -13.74
C ALA A 67 11.56 -4.07 -13.79
N GLU A 68 12.42 -3.91 -12.78
CA GLU A 68 13.72 -4.57 -12.72
C GLU A 68 13.59 -6.04 -12.29
N SER A 69 12.77 -6.33 -11.28
CA SER A 69 12.62 -7.69 -10.74
C SER A 69 11.64 -8.56 -11.53
N GLY A 70 10.66 -7.96 -12.21
CA GLY A 70 9.52 -8.68 -12.78
C GLY A 70 8.53 -9.18 -11.73
N GLU A 71 8.72 -8.85 -10.45
CA GLU A 71 7.92 -9.33 -9.33
C GLU A 71 6.90 -8.28 -8.89
N PRO A 72 5.77 -8.72 -8.28
CA PRO A 72 4.81 -7.77 -7.73
C PRO A 72 5.39 -7.02 -6.53
N VAL A 73 5.07 -5.74 -6.46
CA VAL A 73 5.47 -4.84 -5.37
C VAL A 73 4.23 -4.25 -4.71
N MET A 74 4.15 -4.33 -3.39
CA MET A 74 3.08 -3.68 -2.64
C MET A 74 3.52 -2.30 -2.17
N LEU A 75 2.66 -1.31 -2.39
CA LEU A 75 2.74 0.02 -1.81
C LEU A 75 1.82 0.12 -0.60
N SER A 76 2.28 0.69 0.49
CA SER A 76 1.45 0.98 1.66
C SER A 76 1.64 2.40 2.13
N CYS A 77 0.53 3.13 2.27
CA CYS A 77 0.49 4.44 2.93
C CYS A 77 -0.78 4.59 3.76
N THR A 78 -0.87 5.71 4.46
CA THR A 78 -2.12 6.13 5.09
C THR A 78 -3.16 6.47 4.02
N GLY A 79 -4.40 6.61 4.42
CA GLY A 79 -5.47 7.05 3.56
C GLY A 79 -5.37 8.53 3.19
N ALA A 80 -6.46 9.10 2.76
CA ALA A 80 -6.62 10.52 2.49
C ALA A 80 -5.68 11.06 1.39
N THR A 81 -5.00 12.18 1.69
CA THR A 81 -4.15 12.89 0.74
C THR A 81 -2.91 12.09 0.35
N SER A 82 -2.37 11.27 1.24
CA SER A 82 -1.22 10.39 0.98
C SER A 82 -1.44 9.51 -0.25
N SER A 83 -2.58 8.82 -0.31
CA SER A 83 -2.89 7.92 -1.41
C SER A 83 -3.01 8.62 -2.77
N ARG A 84 -3.33 9.90 -2.79
CA ARG A 84 -3.41 10.70 -4.03
C ARG A 84 -2.05 10.97 -4.64
N ASN A 85 -0.98 10.96 -3.83
CA ASN A 85 0.39 11.11 -4.32
C ASN A 85 0.86 9.90 -5.14
N TYR A 86 0.20 8.76 -5.05
CA TYR A 86 0.51 7.60 -5.87
C TYR A 86 0.05 7.72 -7.33
N MET A 87 -0.93 8.58 -7.62
CA MET A 87 -1.59 8.64 -8.93
C MET A 87 -0.64 8.79 -10.12
N PRO A 88 0.38 9.66 -10.10
CA PRO A 88 1.29 9.80 -11.25
C PRO A 88 2.03 8.51 -11.58
N ALA A 89 2.55 7.82 -10.56
CA ALA A 89 3.28 6.57 -10.76
C ALA A 89 2.34 5.39 -11.06
N LEU A 90 1.12 5.40 -10.52
CA LEU A 90 0.11 4.38 -10.88
C LEU A 90 -0.32 4.51 -12.34
N THR A 91 -0.40 5.73 -12.88
CA THR A 91 -0.62 5.96 -14.31
C THR A 91 0.51 5.29 -15.12
N GLU A 92 1.76 5.52 -14.75
CA GLU A 92 2.90 4.85 -15.36
C GLU A 92 2.82 3.33 -15.27
N ALA A 93 2.54 2.82 -14.06
CA ALA A 93 2.41 1.38 -13.82
C ALA A 93 1.30 0.75 -14.68
N TYR A 94 0.17 1.43 -14.81
CA TYR A 94 -0.97 0.97 -15.61
C TYR A 94 -0.58 0.80 -17.08
N TYR A 95 -0.01 1.83 -17.70
CA TYR A 95 0.37 1.80 -19.12
C TYR A 95 1.54 0.85 -19.40
N ARG A 96 2.47 0.72 -18.46
CA ARG A 96 3.58 -0.23 -18.55
C ARG A 96 3.23 -1.64 -18.09
N LYS A 97 2.01 -1.87 -17.57
CA LYS A 97 1.56 -3.17 -17.04
C LYS A 97 2.46 -3.71 -15.92
N LEU A 98 2.95 -2.82 -15.07
CA LEU A 98 3.76 -3.21 -13.91
C LEU A 98 2.87 -3.76 -12.80
N PRO A 99 3.26 -4.87 -12.16
CA PRO A 99 2.47 -5.52 -11.12
C PRO A 99 2.58 -4.77 -9.77
N ILE A 100 1.87 -3.67 -9.63
CA ILE A 100 1.82 -2.87 -8.40
C ILE A 100 0.51 -3.13 -7.67
N LEU A 101 0.60 -3.54 -6.40
CA LEU A 101 -0.52 -3.63 -5.47
C LEU A 101 -0.51 -2.44 -4.53
N VAL A 102 -1.62 -1.71 -4.44
CA VAL A 102 -1.74 -0.56 -3.54
C VAL A 102 -2.64 -0.88 -2.37
N VAL A 103 -2.12 -0.70 -1.18
CA VAL A 103 -2.85 -0.86 0.08
C VAL A 103 -2.83 0.44 0.86
N THR A 104 -3.98 1.07 0.97
CA THR A 104 -4.13 2.32 1.72
C THR A 104 -5.00 2.10 2.94
N SER A 105 -4.49 2.51 4.09
CA SER A 105 -5.25 2.41 5.34
C SER A 105 -6.27 3.54 5.45
N SER A 106 -7.48 3.21 5.82
CA SER A 106 -8.56 4.16 6.02
C SER A 106 -9.02 4.20 7.46
N GLN A 107 -9.61 5.31 7.85
CA GLN A 107 -10.43 5.38 9.04
C GLN A 107 -11.85 4.87 8.74
N TYR A 108 -12.78 5.06 9.65
CA TYR A 108 -14.15 4.58 9.53
C TYR A 108 -14.83 5.11 8.27
N SER A 109 -15.41 4.21 7.48
CA SER A 109 -16.09 4.54 6.22
C SER A 109 -17.28 5.49 6.40
N GLU A 110 -17.93 5.45 7.55
CA GLU A 110 -19.04 6.34 7.92
C GLU A 110 -18.63 7.82 8.02
N TRP A 111 -17.34 8.11 8.12
CA TRP A 111 -16.83 9.48 8.15
C TRP A 111 -16.60 10.07 6.76
N ILE A 112 -16.64 9.24 5.73
CA ILE A 112 -16.46 9.70 4.35
C ILE A 112 -17.64 10.62 3.96
N GLY A 113 -17.31 11.81 3.46
CA GLY A 113 -18.31 12.82 3.07
C GLY A 113 -18.73 13.77 4.19
N ASN A 114 -18.28 13.56 5.42
CA ASN A 114 -18.62 14.42 6.58
C ASN A 114 -17.62 15.55 6.82
N LEU A 115 -16.81 15.89 5.83
CA LEU A 115 -15.78 16.95 5.91
C LEU A 115 -14.81 16.79 7.09
N LYS A 116 -14.62 15.57 7.60
CA LYS A 116 -13.59 15.28 8.59
C LYS A 116 -12.21 15.34 7.94
N ASP A 117 -11.27 15.90 8.67
CA ASP A 117 -9.88 15.97 8.25
C ASP A 117 -9.32 14.60 7.91
N GLN A 118 -8.58 14.52 6.82
CA GLN A 118 -7.92 13.31 6.36
C GLN A 118 -8.85 12.13 6.00
N VAL A 119 -10.16 12.37 5.90
CA VAL A 119 -11.13 11.34 5.46
C VAL A 119 -11.69 11.72 4.10
N THR A 120 -11.00 11.31 3.05
CA THR A 120 -11.38 11.63 1.67
C THR A 120 -12.11 10.48 1.00
N ASN A 121 -13.01 10.80 0.08
CA ASN A 121 -13.61 9.80 -0.80
C ASN A 121 -12.55 9.29 -1.80
N ARG A 122 -12.41 7.96 -1.89
CA ARG A 122 -11.45 7.27 -2.75
C ARG A 122 -12.08 6.16 -3.58
N ILE A 123 -13.41 6.14 -3.64
CA ILE A 123 -14.15 5.07 -4.29
C ILE A 123 -14.06 5.18 -5.82
N GLN A 124 -13.94 6.40 -6.33
CA GLN A 124 -13.82 6.65 -7.77
C GLN A 124 -12.40 7.09 -8.10
N LEU A 125 -11.63 6.15 -8.63
CA LEU A 125 -10.31 6.41 -9.20
C LEU A 125 -10.45 6.54 -10.73
N PRO A 126 -9.56 7.30 -11.38
CA PRO A 126 -9.48 7.29 -12.84
C PRO A 126 -9.30 5.87 -13.37
N ALA A 127 -10.02 5.54 -14.45
CA ALA A 127 -10.06 4.18 -14.98
C ALA A 127 -8.71 3.69 -15.55
N ASP A 128 -7.79 4.61 -15.79
CA ASP A 128 -6.47 4.35 -16.36
C ASP A 128 -5.32 4.41 -15.34
N ILE A 129 -5.64 4.30 -14.04
CA ILE A 129 -4.59 4.18 -12.99
C ILE A 129 -4.71 2.90 -12.17
N VAL A 130 -5.88 2.27 -12.15
CA VAL A 130 -6.07 0.98 -11.48
C VAL A 130 -6.99 0.09 -12.30
N LYS A 131 -6.72 -1.21 -12.23
CA LYS A 131 -7.63 -2.25 -12.71
C LYS A 131 -8.39 -2.77 -11.48
N ASN A 132 -9.72 -2.65 -11.51
CA ASN A 132 -10.60 -3.24 -10.51
C ASN A 132 -10.80 -4.73 -10.76
#